data_e7f484b4da22a5a29b6e115d516fc292
#
_entry.id   e7f484b4da22a5a29b6e115d516fc292
#
_cell.length_a   1.000
_cell.length_b   1.000
_cell.length_c   1.000
_cell.angle_alpha   90.00
_cell.angle_beta   90.00
_cell.angle_gamma   90.00
#
_symmetry.space_group_name_H-M   'P 1'
#
loop_
_entity.id
_entity.type
_entity.pdbx_description
1 polymer ?
#
loop_
_entity_poly.entity_id
_entity_poly.type
_entity_poly.pdbx_seq_one_letter_code
_entity_poly.pdbx_strand_id
1 'polypeptide(L)'
;MANLKLTPDLMEHLLSSNHSARVRARIFYDLVKGAGKKPEPMLEFMEEFFKLIERPSAEDAKLKALYESVISELETGPARPATFIAKANGGLPKSLPRVHVITPDGQERFPILHPGLKLRGLEPGVTVFLSANGAMVLGLTRSLPEVGLEAHFLCRLPDSKKVEVTLRDERLVLHASKEILEAEESGTMKRGAPLLISPTREFAFRCLPAQEDKGYRFVDTEKIPDIEISRDIGRPHWVLGWLIRRMRILLDRPDILERFDLRPRFSVMMTGPTGVGKTLHIKAFLCEFRRMLEKRTGRTDLGSRVIRVKTSDLLSEYLGRSDKQIDELFDDIHQLAAEKVESAQGELLGLPIVVILEEVEALGRRRGAHDGAVYDRIIGTMLQRLDDPIDDLGRLPIMLISTSNRPDLADPAILRRLGFLRANFTRLESEDLAAILSKKLKVNYLYSPQDGLNEDQIRPNLIDRVVNWFFNSNGSNPGIVEVVLRDGSRIVKHRRDFLSGALVEQAVSNSIDQMAFAMEESGDDRDIGFTPESLIESFRRQVDNLAESLTAWNAADHLDLPEHSLVASVNRLPGLYSRPEALLAESQWPEQEQKTDQKTKEEVHE
;
A
#
# COMPACT_ATOMS: atom_id res chain seq x y z
N MET A 1 55.75 80.24 15.11
CA MET A 1 55.11 79.10 14.40
C MET A 1 55.54 77.85 15.16
N ALA A 2 54.71 77.31 16.00
CA ALA A 2 55.02 76.05 16.66
C ALA A 2 54.65 74.89 15.63
N ASN A 3 55.74 74.31 15.13
CA ASN A 3 55.57 73.06 14.33
C ASN A 3 55.02 72.00 15.28
N LEU A 4 53.83 71.47 14.95
CA LEU A 4 53.35 70.29 15.62
C LEU A 4 54.29 69.15 15.22
N LYS A 5 55.24 68.82 16.08
CA LYS A 5 56.07 67.64 15.95
C LYS A 5 55.27 66.46 16.52
N LEU A 6 54.81 65.61 15.73
CA LEU A 6 54.32 64.30 16.14
C LEU A 6 55.45 63.51 16.76
N THR A 7 55.40 63.36 18.10
CA THR A 7 56.36 62.50 18.78
C THR A 7 56.07 61.02 18.53
N PRO A 8 57.08 60.15 18.50
CA PRO A 8 56.89 58.73 18.31
C PRO A 8 55.87 58.12 19.30
N ASP A 9 55.88 58.51 20.57
CA ASP A 9 54.98 58.07 21.60
C ASP A 9 53.47 58.42 21.30
N LEU A 10 53.27 59.60 20.73
CA LEU A 10 51.92 60.07 20.40
C LEU A 10 51.33 59.28 19.17
N MET A 11 52.23 58.96 18.26
CA MET A 11 51.85 58.07 17.09
C MET A 11 51.59 56.67 17.56
N GLU A 12 52.34 56.16 18.51
CA GLU A 12 52.13 54.84 19.07
C GLU A 12 50.75 54.72 19.79
N HIS A 13 50.40 55.79 20.58
CA HIS A 13 49.04 55.83 21.16
C HIS A 13 47.91 56.00 20.18
N LEU A 14 48.12 56.73 19.09
CA LEU A 14 47.11 56.89 18.06
C LEU A 14 46.96 55.64 17.17
N LEU A 15 48.01 54.84 16.95
CA LEU A 15 48.06 53.64 16.15
C LEU A 15 47.84 52.36 16.97
N SER A 16 47.90 52.44 18.30
CA SER A 16 47.73 51.32 19.20
C SER A 16 46.31 50.73 19.07
N SER A 17 46.24 49.42 18.83
CA SER A 17 44.99 48.64 18.74
C SER A 17 44.23 48.56 20.07
N ASN A 18 44.85 49.00 21.19
CA ASN A 18 44.26 48.96 22.52
C ASN A 18 43.25 50.10 22.81
N HIS A 19 43.14 51.08 21.93
CA HIS A 19 42.20 52.19 22.08
C HIS A 19 41.03 52.07 21.07
N SER A 20 39.78 52.21 21.56
CA SER A 20 38.62 52.24 20.68
C SER A 20 38.72 53.41 19.68
N ALA A 21 38.14 53.26 18.46
CA ALA A 21 38.11 54.31 17.43
C ALA A 21 37.60 55.65 18.00
N ARG A 22 36.72 55.64 18.98
CA ARG A 22 36.16 56.83 19.67
C ARG A 22 37.18 57.52 20.53
N VAL A 23 38.06 56.80 21.23
CA VAL A 23 39.14 57.34 22.06
C VAL A 23 40.23 57.91 21.16
N ARG A 24 40.60 57.25 20.10
CA ARG A 24 41.54 57.73 19.09
C ARG A 24 41.07 59.02 18.41
N ALA A 25 39.80 59.08 18.04
CA ALA A 25 39.18 60.26 17.42
C ALA A 25 39.17 61.45 18.44
N ARG A 26 39.01 61.20 19.74
CA ARG A 26 39.03 62.24 20.78
C ARG A 26 40.43 62.76 21.10
N ILE A 27 41.42 61.89 21.16
CA ILE A 27 42.82 62.25 21.25
C ILE A 27 43.25 63.13 20.09
N PHE A 28 42.82 62.72 18.89
CA PHE A 28 43.07 63.45 17.66
C PHE A 28 42.38 64.82 17.65
N TYR A 29 41.11 64.90 18.06
CA TYR A 29 40.35 66.14 18.17
C TYR A 29 41.02 67.14 19.20
N ASP A 30 41.49 66.62 20.28
CA ASP A 30 42.14 67.48 21.34
C ASP A 30 43.50 68.00 20.88
N LEU A 31 44.25 67.21 20.09
CA LEU A 31 45.49 67.62 19.43
C LEU A 31 45.25 68.74 18.41
N VAL A 32 44.23 68.57 17.57
CA VAL A 32 43.87 69.55 16.56
C VAL A 32 43.33 70.83 17.15
N LYS A 33 42.58 70.73 18.25
CA LYS A 33 42.08 71.91 19.02
C LYS A 33 43.20 72.67 19.72
N GLY A 34 44.25 71.96 20.15
CA GLY A 34 45.42 72.59 20.76
C GLY A 34 46.31 73.31 19.74
N ALA A 35 46.29 72.94 18.47
CA ALA A 35 47.05 73.52 17.38
C ALA A 35 46.46 74.81 16.75
N GLY A 36 45.25 75.15 17.09
CA GLY A 36 44.38 76.28 16.84
C GLY A 36 44.85 77.44 16.02
N LYS A 37 45.19 77.28 14.71
CA LYS A 37 45.36 78.48 13.85
C LYS A 37 45.64 78.24 12.39
N LYS A 38 45.07 77.51 11.63
CA LYS A 38 44.83 77.65 10.20
C LYS A 38 44.42 76.27 9.56
N PRO A 39 43.45 76.23 8.68
CA PRO A 39 42.94 74.98 8.17
C PRO A 39 43.92 74.25 7.22
N GLU A 40 44.83 74.91 6.52
CA GLU A 40 45.70 74.31 5.51
C GLU A 40 46.76 73.33 6.08
N PRO A 41 47.48 73.60 7.15
CA PRO A 41 48.46 72.66 7.72
C PRO A 41 47.76 71.44 8.36
N MET A 42 46.48 71.56 8.66
CA MET A 42 45.68 70.53 9.27
C MET A 42 45.11 69.52 8.23
N LEU A 43 44.79 69.96 7.03
CA LEU A 43 44.37 69.12 5.93
C LEU A 43 45.52 68.23 5.48
N GLU A 44 46.72 68.74 5.28
CA GLU A 44 47.91 67.97 4.97
C GLU A 44 48.23 66.90 6.01
N PHE A 45 48.13 67.25 7.27
CA PHE A 45 48.30 66.29 8.37
C PHE A 45 47.24 65.26 8.41
N MET A 46 45.98 65.60 8.17
CA MET A 46 44.86 64.66 8.05
C MET A 46 45.04 63.71 6.87
N GLU A 47 45.46 64.18 5.74
CA GLU A 47 45.75 63.33 4.55
C GLU A 47 46.89 62.34 4.81
N GLU A 48 48.00 62.79 5.43
CA GLU A 48 49.09 61.87 5.79
C GLU A 48 48.65 60.86 6.86
N PHE A 49 47.89 61.29 7.84
CA PHE A 49 47.37 60.41 8.88
C PHE A 49 46.42 59.37 8.32
N PHE A 50 45.48 59.75 7.46
CA PHE A 50 44.58 58.77 6.79
C PHE A 50 45.36 57.86 5.83
N LYS A 51 46.37 58.34 5.10
CA LYS A 51 47.25 57.49 4.30
C LYS A 51 48.07 56.51 5.13
N LEU A 52 48.41 56.82 6.38
CA LEU A 52 49.07 55.92 7.30
C LEU A 52 48.12 54.89 7.91
N ILE A 53 46.85 55.27 8.16
CA ILE A 53 45.82 54.35 8.66
C ILE A 53 45.31 53.43 7.55
N GLU A 54 45.22 53.91 6.33
CA GLU A 54 44.79 53.13 5.17
C GLU A 54 45.88 52.15 4.65
N ARG A 55 47.11 52.25 5.12
CA ARG A 55 48.14 51.23 4.84
C ARG A 55 47.94 50.09 5.85
N PRO A 56 47.35 48.98 5.43
CA PRO A 56 47.32 47.80 6.31
C PRO A 56 48.79 47.41 6.59
N SER A 57 49.11 47.15 7.85
CA SER A 57 50.44 46.63 8.18
C SER A 57 50.64 45.32 7.39
N ALA A 58 51.87 45.04 7.03
CA ALA A 58 52.16 43.79 6.26
C ALA A 58 51.71 42.53 7.07
N GLU A 59 51.55 42.66 8.38
CA GLU A 59 51.01 41.64 9.30
C GLU A 59 49.49 41.55 9.20
N ASP A 60 48.76 42.68 9.17
CA ASP A 60 47.33 42.71 9.02
C ASP A 60 46.88 42.19 7.65
N ALA A 61 47.64 42.49 6.58
CA ALA A 61 47.41 41.96 5.25
C ALA A 61 47.66 40.44 5.20
N LYS A 62 48.71 39.95 5.87
CA LYS A 62 48.98 38.50 5.98
C LYS A 62 47.93 37.80 6.83
N LEU A 63 47.50 38.41 7.95
CA LEU A 63 46.45 37.86 8.81
C LEU A 63 45.12 37.82 8.07
N LYS A 64 44.76 38.87 7.35
CA LYS A 64 43.55 38.93 6.55
C LYS A 64 43.56 37.87 5.41
N ALA A 65 44.70 37.73 4.71
CA ALA A 65 44.87 36.71 3.69
C ALA A 65 44.79 35.29 4.29
N LEU A 66 45.33 35.07 5.49
CA LEU A 66 45.22 33.81 6.21
C LEU A 66 43.76 33.54 6.59
N TYR A 67 43.03 34.52 7.11
CA TYR A 67 41.61 34.39 7.45
C TYR A 67 40.78 34.12 6.19
N GLU A 68 41.02 34.82 5.09
CA GLU A 68 40.32 34.60 3.82
C GLU A 68 40.64 33.22 3.26
N SER A 69 41.88 32.70 3.37
CA SER A 69 42.21 31.35 2.95
C SER A 69 41.52 30.28 3.80
N VAL A 70 41.47 30.47 5.13
CA VAL A 70 40.79 29.56 6.07
C VAL A 70 39.27 29.57 5.84
N ILE A 71 38.67 30.73 5.62
CA ILE A 71 37.25 30.86 5.29
C ILE A 71 36.97 30.17 3.94
N SER A 72 37.82 30.41 2.92
CA SER A 72 37.68 29.77 1.63
C SER A 72 37.82 28.24 1.69
N GLU A 73 38.74 27.69 2.48
CA GLU A 73 38.85 26.26 2.74
C GLU A 73 37.61 25.69 3.45
N LEU A 74 37.02 26.44 4.36
CA LEU A 74 35.79 26.06 5.07
C LEU A 74 34.56 26.11 4.17
N GLU A 75 34.54 27.00 3.16
CA GLU A 75 33.43 27.18 2.21
C GLU A 75 33.51 26.24 1.03
N THR A 76 34.70 25.81 0.59
CA THR A 76 34.90 25.01 -0.62
C THR A 76 34.71 23.51 -0.44
N GLY A 77 34.54 23.01 0.76
CA GLY A 77 34.28 21.59 1.02
C GLY A 77 32.79 21.21 0.84
N PRO A 78 32.47 19.90 0.70
CA PRO A 78 31.09 19.47 0.64
C PRO A 78 30.35 19.85 1.95
N ALA A 79 29.27 20.60 1.79
CA ALA A 79 28.44 21.01 2.93
C ALA A 79 27.74 19.78 3.55
N ARG A 80 27.80 19.64 4.87
CA ARG A 80 27.18 18.54 5.61
C ARG A 80 25.87 19.00 6.22
N PRO A 81 24.73 18.36 5.97
CA PRO A 81 23.48 18.71 6.61
C PRO A 81 23.51 18.36 8.11
N ALA A 82 22.87 19.18 8.93
CA ALA A 82 22.63 18.91 10.35
C ALA A 82 21.31 19.57 10.79
N THR A 83 20.71 19.10 11.86
CA THR A 83 19.47 19.66 12.40
C THR A 83 19.79 20.67 13.49
N PHE A 84 19.29 21.90 13.36
CA PHE A 84 19.42 22.93 14.39
C PHE A 84 18.49 22.66 15.57
N ILE A 85 19.03 22.67 16.80
CA ILE A 85 18.26 22.40 18.01
C ILE A 85 18.06 23.69 18.82
N ALA A 86 19.13 24.42 19.11
CA ALA A 86 19.08 25.61 19.97
C ALA A 86 20.29 26.52 19.78
N LYS A 87 20.22 27.71 20.35
CA LYS A 87 21.41 28.55 20.58
C LYS A 87 22.23 27.92 21.69
N ALA A 88 23.53 27.84 21.50
CA ALA A 88 24.42 27.35 22.54
C ALA A 88 24.54 28.39 23.67
N ASN A 89 24.00 28.06 24.83
CA ASN A 89 24.05 28.90 26.03
C ASN A 89 25.02 28.28 27.05
N GLY A 90 26.06 29.00 27.42
CA GLY A 90 26.91 28.66 28.57
C GLY A 90 28.24 27.93 28.27
N GLY A 91 29.29 28.25 29.01
CA GLY A 91 30.57 27.50 29.08
C GLY A 91 31.56 27.68 27.95
N LEU A 92 31.14 28.26 26.81
CA LEU A 92 31.99 28.47 25.64
C LEU A 92 32.50 29.93 25.57
N PRO A 93 33.69 30.20 24.98
CA PRO A 93 34.19 31.56 24.81
C PRO A 93 33.15 32.46 24.12
N LYS A 94 32.89 33.65 24.69
CA LYS A 94 31.85 34.61 24.28
C LYS A 94 32.14 35.32 22.96
N SER A 95 33.21 35.03 22.29
CA SER A 95 33.70 35.80 21.14
C SER A 95 32.90 35.61 19.84
N LEU A 96 32.24 34.46 19.64
CA LEU A 96 31.46 34.20 18.45
C LEU A 96 30.18 33.40 18.79
N PRO A 97 29.03 33.70 18.15
CA PRO A 97 27.78 32.96 18.39
C PRO A 97 27.90 31.52 17.94
N ARG A 98 27.60 30.59 18.82
CA ARG A 98 27.56 29.16 18.53
C ARG A 98 26.13 28.65 18.58
N VAL A 99 25.88 27.60 17.84
CA VAL A 99 24.58 26.91 17.78
C VAL A 99 24.74 25.45 18.14
N HIS A 100 23.74 24.87 18.76
CA HIS A 100 23.64 23.45 19.04
C HIS A 100 22.97 22.79 17.87
N VAL A 101 23.64 21.83 17.24
CA VAL A 101 23.16 21.07 16.10
C VAL A 101 23.39 19.57 16.30
N ILE A 102 22.56 18.74 15.68
CA ILE A 102 22.75 17.30 15.65
C ILE A 102 23.01 16.89 14.20
N THR A 103 24.09 16.17 14.02
CA THR A 103 24.51 15.66 12.70
C THR A 103 23.79 14.34 12.37
N PRO A 104 23.70 13.89 11.10
CA PRO A 104 23.00 12.66 10.70
C PRO A 104 23.52 11.38 11.36
N ASP A 105 24.71 11.41 11.93
CA ASP A 105 25.33 10.33 12.71
C ASP A 105 24.99 10.37 14.21
N GLY A 106 24.08 11.25 14.61
CA GLY A 106 23.62 11.40 16.00
C GLY A 106 24.57 12.19 16.92
N GLN A 107 25.62 12.81 16.37
CA GLN A 107 26.57 13.57 17.20
C GLN A 107 26.09 14.99 17.45
N GLU A 108 26.09 15.39 18.72
CA GLU A 108 25.88 16.77 19.09
C GLU A 108 27.13 17.59 18.79
N ARG A 109 26.95 18.73 18.10
CA ARG A 109 28.02 19.66 17.75
C ARG A 109 27.64 21.10 18.07
N PHE A 110 28.67 21.94 18.32
CA PHE A 110 28.49 23.36 18.65
C PHE A 110 29.27 24.24 17.68
N PRO A 111 28.95 24.23 16.39
CA PRO A 111 29.64 25.02 15.37
C PRO A 111 29.42 26.53 15.60
N ILE A 112 30.35 27.30 15.06
CA ILE A 112 30.26 28.75 15.00
C ILE A 112 29.32 29.14 13.86
N LEU A 113 28.54 30.20 14.07
CA LEU A 113 27.68 30.74 13.02
C LEU A 113 28.53 31.64 12.10
N HIS A 114 28.39 31.43 10.78
CA HIS A 114 29.02 32.29 9.78
C HIS A 114 28.61 33.77 10.00
N PRO A 115 29.55 34.75 9.89
CA PRO A 115 29.25 36.16 10.16
C PRO A 115 28.11 36.77 9.34
N GLY A 116 27.87 36.24 8.15
CA GLY A 116 26.76 36.64 7.26
C GLY A 116 25.37 36.13 7.69
N LEU A 117 25.29 35.14 8.60
CA LEU A 117 24.04 34.53 9.03
C LEU A 117 23.54 35.18 10.33
N LYS A 118 22.23 35.45 10.40
CA LYS A 118 21.58 36.02 11.57
C LYS A 118 20.83 34.94 12.34
N LEU A 119 21.03 34.89 13.67
CA LEU A 119 20.28 34.01 14.57
C LEU A 119 18.77 34.36 14.70
N ARG A 120 18.34 35.53 14.22
CA ARG A 120 16.93 35.93 14.22
C ARG A 120 16.19 35.15 13.15
N GLY A 121 15.21 34.30 13.55
CA GLY A 121 14.40 33.52 12.67
C GLY A 121 14.85 32.06 12.49
N LEU A 122 15.90 31.60 13.19
CA LEU A 122 16.24 30.18 13.27
C LEU A 122 15.29 29.49 14.24
N GLU A 123 14.47 28.61 13.71
CA GLU A 123 13.58 27.74 14.48
C GLU A 123 14.22 26.36 14.70
N PRO A 124 14.00 25.72 15.85
CA PRO A 124 14.43 24.34 16.08
C PRO A 124 13.86 23.41 15.02
N GLY A 125 14.69 22.47 14.52
CA GLY A 125 14.33 21.53 13.50
C GLY A 125 14.74 21.92 12.07
N VAL A 126 15.14 23.17 11.83
CA VAL A 126 15.62 23.63 10.51
C VAL A 126 16.93 22.95 10.16
N THR A 127 17.08 22.58 8.90
CA THR A 127 18.35 22.02 8.40
C THR A 127 19.37 23.14 8.22
N VAL A 128 20.55 22.95 8.79
CA VAL A 128 21.71 23.81 8.63
C VAL A 128 22.80 23.06 7.86
N PHE A 129 23.60 23.80 7.11
CA PHE A 129 24.71 23.24 6.35
C PHE A 129 26.03 23.59 7.05
N LEU A 130 26.74 22.57 7.48
CA LEU A 130 28.03 22.69 8.13
C LEU A 130 29.17 22.66 7.12
N SER A 131 30.28 23.33 7.44
CA SER A 131 31.55 23.16 6.73
C SER A 131 32.03 21.71 6.77
N ALA A 132 32.94 21.34 5.87
CA ALA A 132 33.45 19.97 5.72
C ALA A 132 33.97 19.36 7.03
N ASN A 133 34.60 20.19 7.90
CA ASN A 133 35.09 19.80 9.23
C ASN A 133 34.04 19.92 10.35
N GLY A 134 32.82 20.41 10.03
CA GLY A 134 31.73 20.59 10.99
C GLY A 134 31.91 21.74 11.98
N ALA A 135 32.89 22.65 11.78
CA ALA A 135 33.23 23.71 12.70
C ALA A 135 32.38 24.99 12.55
N MET A 136 31.80 25.23 11.37
CA MET A 136 31.05 26.43 11.03
C MET A 136 29.75 26.09 10.31
N VAL A 137 28.69 26.86 10.60
CA VAL A 137 27.42 26.82 9.83
C VAL A 137 27.54 27.78 8.65
N LEU A 138 27.50 27.26 7.43
CA LEU A 138 27.63 28.00 6.18
C LEU A 138 26.29 28.50 5.64
N GLY A 139 25.22 27.79 5.91
CA GLY A 139 23.89 28.10 5.39
C GLY A 139 22.79 27.43 6.20
N LEU A 140 21.55 27.77 5.89
CA LEU A 140 20.36 27.21 6.52
C LEU A 140 19.19 27.17 5.55
N THR A 141 18.29 26.20 5.73
CA THR A 141 16.98 26.19 5.04
C THR A 141 16.02 27.13 5.79
N ARG A 142 15.03 27.66 5.06
CA ARG A 142 14.02 28.56 5.66
C ARG A 142 12.80 27.82 6.20
N SER A 143 12.66 26.56 5.84
CA SER A 143 11.51 25.72 6.21
C SER A 143 11.97 24.43 6.90
N LEU A 144 11.10 23.84 7.70
CA LEU A 144 11.28 22.50 8.24
C LEU A 144 11.29 21.47 7.10
N PRO A 145 12.00 20.34 7.24
CA PRO A 145 11.99 19.27 6.27
C PRO A 145 10.56 18.75 6.01
N GLU A 146 10.28 18.45 4.74
CA GLU A 146 8.99 17.88 4.31
C GLU A 146 9.04 16.36 4.15
N VAL A 147 10.23 15.79 4.19
CA VAL A 147 10.48 14.36 4.06
C VAL A 147 11.09 13.82 5.35
N GLY A 148 10.60 12.68 5.80
CA GLY A 148 11.05 12.05 7.03
C GLY A 148 10.40 10.68 7.24
N LEU A 149 10.39 10.22 8.49
CA LEU A 149 9.70 9.00 8.91
C LEU A 149 8.40 9.37 9.62
N GLU A 150 7.40 8.54 9.48
CA GLU A 150 6.17 8.65 10.26
C GLU A 150 6.33 7.93 11.61
N ALA A 151 5.95 8.61 12.68
CA ALA A 151 5.91 8.07 14.04
C ALA A 151 4.63 8.53 14.74
N HIS A 152 4.21 7.84 15.79
CA HIS A 152 2.99 8.15 16.52
C HIS A 152 3.29 8.80 17.88
N PHE A 153 2.63 9.90 18.17
CA PHE A 153 2.78 10.64 19.43
C PHE A 153 2.27 9.83 20.63
N LEU A 154 3.04 9.74 21.70
CA LEU A 154 2.63 9.13 22.97
C LEU A 154 2.30 10.19 24.04
N CYS A 155 3.27 11.00 24.39
CA CYS A 155 3.13 12.07 25.37
C CYS A 155 4.27 13.07 25.27
N ARG A 156 4.09 14.25 25.87
CA ARG A 156 5.17 15.22 26.11
C ARG A 156 5.86 14.89 27.42
N LEU A 157 7.18 15.04 27.44
CA LEU A 157 7.95 14.90 28.67
C LEU A 157 7.78 16.16 29.54
N PRO A 158 7.53 16.03 30.86
CA PRO A 158 7.38 17.17 31.77
C PRO A 158 8.57 18.13 31.69
N ASP A 159 8.28 19.44 31.71
CA ASP A 159 9.26 20.53 31.72
C ASP A 159 10.31 20.50 30.60
N SER A 160 10.03 19.83 29.51
CA SER A 160 10.96 19.72 28.40
C SER A 160 10.30 20.04 27.04
N LYS A 161 11.14 20.35 26.05
CA LYS A 161 10.75 20.50 24.65
C LYS A 161 10.89 19.19 23.90
N LYS A 162 10.68 18.07 24.59
CA LYS A 162 10.81 16.72 24.04
C LYS A 162 9.49 16.00 24.13
N VAL A 163 9.26 15.15 23.16
CA VAL A 163 8.08 14.29 23.05
C VAL A 163 8.51 12.83 22.97
N GLU A 164 7.72 11.95 23.57
CA GLU A 164 7.85 10.52 23.41
C GLU A 164 6.97 10.09 22.24
N VAL A 165 7.53 9.31 21.33
CA VAL A 165 6.85 8.79 20.13
C VAL A 165 7.11 7.30 19.98
N THR A 166 6.23 6.62 19.25
CA THR A 166 6.43 5.23 18.85
C THR A 166 6.76 5.19 17.36
N LEU A 167 7.87 4.53 17.02
CA LEU A 167 8.27 4.22 15.65
C LEU A 167 8.47 2.72 15.54
N ARG A 168 7.61 2.00 14.81
CA ARG A 168 7.70 0.54 14.62
C ARG A 168 7.90 -0.22 15.96
N ASP A 169 7.07 0.07 16.97
CA ASP A 169 7.10 -0.48 18.33
C ASP A 169 8.30 -0.06 19.20
N GLU A 170 9.19 0.77 18.70
CA GLU A 170 10.29 1.33 19.46
C GLU A 170 9.85 2.68 20.02
N ARG A 171 10.04 2.90 21.35
CA ARG A 171 9.79 4.19 21.99
C ARG A 171 11.00 5.08 21.88
N LEU A 172 10.80 6.26 21.33
CA LEU A 172 11.84 7.24 21.10
C LEU A 172 11.48 8.55 21.81
N VAL A 173 12.50 9.24 22.32
CA VAL A 173 12.37 10.58 22.91
C VAL A 173 13.05 11.57 21.98
N LEU A 174 12.26 12.46 21.38
CA LEU A 174 12.70 13.39 20.34
C LEU A 174 12.54 14.83 20.77
N HIS A 175 13.39 15.72 20.25
CA HIS A 175 13.12 17.15 20.29
C HIS A 175 11.91 17.48 19.41
N ALA A 176 11.04 18.37 19.85
CA ALA A 176 9.84 18.74 19.12
C ALA A 176 9.91 20.16 18.57
N SER A 177 9.31 20.38 17.41
CA SER A 177 9.08 21.70 16.84
C SER A 177 8.09 22.50 17.67
N LYS A 178 8.05 23.81 17.42
CA LYS A 178 7.09 24.70 18.06
C LYS A 178 5.65 24.33 17.72
N GLU A 179 5.38 23.95 16.47
CA GLU A 179 4.07 23.50 16.00
C GLU A 179 3.53 22.33 16.82
N ILE A 180 4.35 21.31 17.05
CA ILE A 180 3.99 20.12 17.83
C ILE A 180 3.69 20.48 19.30
N LEU A 181 4.52 21.33 19.89
CA LEU A 181 4.32 21.76 21.28
C LEU A 181 3.05 22.60 21.46
N GLU A 182 2.75 23.49 20.52
CA GLU A 182 1.52 24.30 20.53
C GLU A 182 0.27 23.44 20.28
N ALA A 183 0.35 22.45 19.39
CA ALA A 183 -0.74 21.49 19.14
C ALA A 183 -1.04 20.63 20.37
N GLU A 184 -0.03 20.26 21.15
CA GLU A 184 -0.22 19.52 22.38
C GLU A 184 -0.83 20.42 23.48
N GLU A 185 -0.29 21.65 23.66
CA GLU A 185 -0.81 22.61 24.64
C GLU A 185 -2.27 23.03 24.37
N SER A 186 -2.65 23.12 23.10
CA SER A 186 -4.05 23.40 22.69
C SER A 186 -5.00 22.19 22.81
N GLY A 187 -4.48 20.99 23.11
CA GLY A 187 -5.25 19.75 23.19
C GLY A 187 -5.74 19.22 21.84
N THR A 188 -5.26 19.78 20.74
CA THR A 188 -5.59 19.29 19.38
C THR A 188 -4.85 18.01 19.04
N MET A 189 -3.68 17.76 19.65
CA MET A 189 -2.92 16.54 19.47
C MET A 189 -3.31 15.48 20.49
N LYS A 190 -3.78 14.34 19.99
CA LYS A 190 -4.13 13.18 20.82
C LYS A 190 -3.02 12.12 20.77
N ARG A 191 -2.97 11.25 21.78
CA ARG A 191 -2.11 10.07 21.75
C ARG A 191 -2.42 9.23 20.51
N GLY A 192 -1.37 8.82 19.77
CA GLY A 192 -1.49 8.12 18.50
C GLY A 192 -1.49 9.06 17.28
N ALA A 193 -1.47 10.39 17.44
CA ALA A 193 -1.41 11.32 16.32
C ALA A 193 -0.13 11.10 15.48
N PRO A 194 -0.22 11.07 14.15
CA PRO A 194 0.94 10.86 13.30
C PRO A 194 1.82 12.11 13.23
N LEU A 195 3.12 11.91 13.37
CA LEU A 195 4.14 12.95 13.33
C LEU A 195 5.18 12.64 12.26
N LEU A 196 5.64 13.67 11.56
CA LEU A 196 6.82 13.57 10.71
C LEU A 196 8.07 13.78 11.57
N ILE A 197 8.93 12.76 11.62
CA ILE A 197 10.19 12.81 12.39
C ILE A 197 11.41 12.73 11.47
N SER A 198 12.56 13.16 11.99
CA SER A 198 13.82 13.08 11.25
C SER A 198 14.22 11.61 10.99
N PRO A 199 14.82 11.31 9.83
CA PRO A 199 15.37 9.99 9.54
C PRO A 199 16.40 9.54 10.59
N THR A 200 17.07 10.49 11.23
CA THR A 200 18.05 10.28 12.31
C THR A 200 17.42 10.02 13.67
N ARG A 201 16.07 10.09 13.77
CA ARG A 201 15.28 9.81 14.99
C ARG A 201 15.59 10.73 16.17
N GLU A 202 15.81 12.02 15.93
CA GLU A 202 16.21 12.98 16.97
C GLU A 202 15.27 14.17 17.10
N PHE A 203 14.51 14.44 16.04
CA PHE A 203 13.65 15.61 15.97
C PHE A 203 12.29 15.28 15.34
N ALA A 204 11.22 15.78 15.93
CA ALA A 204 9.87 15.75 15.37
C ALA A 204 9.56 17.11 14.73
N PHE A 205 9.27 17.12 13.41
CA PHE A 205 9.18 18.33 12.60
C PHE A 205 7.79 18.95 12.64
N ARG A 206 6.75 18.18 12.32
CA ARG A 206 5.37 18.67 12.25
C ARG A 206 4.35 17.57 12.53
N CYS A 207 3.13 17.98 12.82
CA CYS A 207 1.99 17.10 12.83
C CYS A 207 1.64 16.76 11.36
N LEU A 208 1.56 15.47 11.06
CA LEU A 208 0.93 15.06 9.81
C LEU A 208 -0.58 15.26 9.96
N PRO A 209 -1.29 15.70 8.90
CA PRO A 209 -2.73 15.68 8.94
C PRO A 209 -3.14 14.27 9.34
N ALA A 210 -3.96 14.16 10.38
CA ALA A 210 -4.65 12.91 10.62
C ALA A 210 -5.32 12.60 9.28
N GLN A 211 -4.85 11.56 8.61
CA GLN A 211 -5.51 11.12 7.40
C GLN A 211 -6.96 10.92 7.80
N GLU A 212 -7.86 11.67 7.15
CA GLU A 212 -9.31 11.45 7.31
C GLU A 212 -9.68 10.05 6.82
N ASP A 213 -8.87 9.42 6.00
CA ASP A 213 -8.76 7.97 5.92
C ASP A 213 -8.17 7.46 7.23
N LYS A 214 -9.04 7.07 8.14
CA LYS A 214 -8.68 6.20 9.26
C LYS A 214 -7.94 5.03 8.62
N GLY A 215 -6.60 5.06 8.71
CA GLY A 215 -5.75 4.14 7.97
C GLY A 215 -5.85 2.73 8.49
N TYR A 216 -7.01 2.13 8.28
CA TYR A 216 -7.19 0.70 8.43
C TYR A 216 -6.38 0.01 7.34
N ARG A 217 -5.36 -0.71 7.73
CA ARG A 217 -4.44 -1.38 6.82
C ARG A 217 -5.14 -2.41 5.93
N PHE A 218 -6.18 -3.05 6.45
CA PHE A 218 -6.86 -4.17 5.82
C PHE A 218 -8.23 -3.83 5.23
N VAL A 219 -8.63 -2.56 5.26
CA VAL A 219 -9.89 -2.14 4.63
C VAL A 219 -9.78 -2.25 3.12
N ASP A 220 -10.74 -2.94 2.51
CA ASP A 220 -10.83 -3.10 1.06
C ASP A 220 -11.27 -1.77 0.42
N THR A 221 -10.34 -1.14 -0.32
CA THR A 221 -10.59 0.10 -1.06
C THR A 221 -10.96 -0.14 -2.52
N GLU A 222 -10.99 -1.41 -2.98
CA GLU A 222 -11.38 -1.73 -4.34
C GLU A 222 -12.84 -1.35 -4.60
N LYS A 223 -13.10 -0.79 -5.78
CA LYS A 223 -14.47 -0.53 -6.23
C LYS A 223 -15.21 -1.86 -6.37
N ILE A 224 -16.24 -2.06 -5.58
CA ILE A 224 -17.13 -3.20 -5.73
C ILE A 224 -17.80 -3.08 -7.10
N PRO A 225 -17.62 -4.07 -8.01
CA PRO A 225 -18.25 -4.05 -9.32
C PRO A 225 -19.78 -4.05 -9.16
N ASP A 226 -20.49 -3.37 -10.05
CA ASP A 226 -21.95 -3.38 -10.02
C ASP A 226 -22.48 -4.72 -10.53
N ILE A 227 -22.81 -5.60 -9.59
CA ILE A 227 -23.36 -6.93 -9.85
C ILE A 227 -24.82 -6.94 -9.46
N GLU A 228 -25.68 -7.32 -10.41
CA GLU A 228 -27.09 -7.55 -10.17
C GLU A 228 -27.36 -9.06 -10.15
N ILE A 229 -27.92 -9.57 -9.04
CA ILE A 229 -28.14 -11.00 -8.83
C ILE A 229 -29.02 -11.59 -9.95
N SER A 230 -30.07 -10.86 -10.34
CA SER A 230 -30.99 -11.27 -11.39
C SER A 230 -30.35 -11.33 -12.78
N ARG A 231 -29.38 -10.45 -13.06
CA ARG A 231 -28.70 -10.32 -14.36
C ARG A 231 -27.47 -11.22 -14.47
N ASP A 232 -26.64 -11.24 -13.41
CA ASP A 232 -25.27 -11.74 -13.52
C ASP A 232 -25.07 -13.15 -12.94
N ILE A 233 -25.99 -13.61 -12.06
CA ILE A 233 -25.92 -14.94 -11.45
C ILE A 233 -26.99 -15.84 -12.05
N GLY A 234 -26.55 -16.96 -12.64
CA GLY A 234 -27.48 -17.93 -13.24
C GLY A 234 -28.45 -18.53 -12.20
N ARG A 235 -27.92 -19.26 -11.25
CA ARG A 235 -28.65 -19.84 -10.13
C ARG A 235 -27.96 -19.49 -8.82
N PRO A 236 -28.51 -18.56 -8.02
CA PRO A 236 -27.89 -18.17 -6.77
C PRO A 236 -27.84 -19.32 -5.77
N HIS A 237 -26.66 -19.54 -5.19
CA HIS A 237 -26.53 -20.47 -4.07
C HIS A 237 -27.33 -19.95 -2.85
N TRP A 238 -27.97 -20.83 -2.11
CA TRP A 238 -28.84 -20.49 -0.97
C TRP A 238 -28.18 -19.56 0.04
N VAL A 239 -26.85 -19.66 0.21
CA VAL A 239 -26.07 -18.85 1.15
C VAL A 239 -26.17 -17.35 0.86
N LEU A 240 -26.27 -16.95 -0.40
CA LEU A 240 -26.41 -15.54 -0.77
C LEU A 240 -27.69 -14.93 -0.19
N GLY A 241 -28.82 -15.61 -0.35
CA GLY A 241 -30.09 -15.19 0.24
C GLY A 241 -30.04 -15.16 1.78
N TRP A 242 -29.33 -16.09 2.37
CA TRP A 242 -29.15 -16.15 3.82
C TRP A 242 -28.28 -14.97 4.33
N LEU A 243 -27.15 -14.66 3.67
CA LEU A 243 -26.28 -13.52 3.99
C LEU A 243 -27.06 -12.20 3.93
N ILE A 244 -27.83 -12.00 2.86
CA ILE A 244 -28.66 -10.80 2.67
C ILE A 244 -29.69 -10.66 3.79
N ARG A 245 -30.40 -11.73 4.13
CA ARG A 245 -31.41 -11.71 5.21
C ARG A 245 -30.77 -11.44 6.56
N ARG A 246 -29.64 -12.07 6.86
CA ARG A 246 -28.94 -11.87 8.13
C ARG A 246 -28.42 -10.44 8.26
N MET A 247 -27.89 -9.87 7.19
CA MET A 247 -27.45 -8.47 7.16
C MET A 247 -28.61 -7.50 7.36
N ARG A 248 -29.78 -7.75 6.77
CA ARG A 248 -30.99 -6.93 7.01
C ARG A 248 -31.42 -6.97 8.47
N ILE A 249 -31.35 -8.14 9.13
CA ILE A 249 -31.65 -8.23 10.56
C ILE A 249 -30.70 -7.38 11.38
N LEU A 250 -29.38 -7.41 11.06
CA LEU A 250 -28.39 -6.59 11.74
C LEU A 250 -28.63 -5.09 11.57
N LEU A 251 -29.05 -4.65 10.38
CA LEU A 251 -29.22 -3.23 10.04
C LEU A 251 -30.59 -2.69 10.49
N ASP A 252 -31.64 -3.43 10.22
CA ASP A 252 -33.02 -2.91 10.29
C ASP A 252 -33.84 -3.45 11.48
N ARG A 253 -33.42 -4.58 12.05
CA ARG A 253 -34.23 -5.30 13.06
C ARG A 253 -33.39 -5.80 14.25
N PRO A 254 -32.68 -4.90 14.95
CA PRO A 254 -31.96 -5.28 16.18
C PRO A 254 -32.87 -5.90 17.26
N ASP A 255 -34.17 -5.55 17.27
CA ASP A 255 -35.18 -6.15 18.11
C ASP A 255 -35.28 -7.68 17.97
N ILE A 256 -35.06 -8.20 16.76
CA ILE A 256 -35.05 -9.66 16.51
C ILE A 256 -33.81 -10.30 17.16
N LEU A 257 -32.66 -9.62 17.13
CA LEU A 257 -31.44 -10.13 17.75
C LEU A 257 -31.63 -10.28 19.26
N GLU A 258 -32.15 -9.23 19.92
CA GLU A 258 -32.42 -9.25 21.36
C GLU A 258 -33.48 -10.28 21.74
N ARG A 259 -34.58 -10.34 20.98
CA ARG A 259 -35.72 -11.25 21.30
C ARG A 259 -35.32 -12.72 21.23
N PHE A 260 -34.42 -13.10 20.35
CA PHE A 260 -33.99 -14.49 20.15
C PHE A 260 -32.57 -14.77 20.69
N ASP A 261 -31.99 -13.83 21.45
CA ASP A 261 -30.60 -13.90 21.97
C ASP A 261 -29.59 -14.27 20.87
N LEU A 262 -29.77 -13.68 19.69
CA LEU A 262 -28.90 -13.91 18.55
C LEU A 262 -27.65 -13.02 18.64
N ARG A 263 -26.50 -13.64 18.55
CA ARG A 263 -25.24 -12.87 18.52
C ARG A 263 -25.19 -12.00 17.29
N PRO A 264 -24.78 -10.71 17.40
CA PRO A 264 -24.54 -9.83 16.26
C PRO A 264 -23.43 -10.36 15.35
N ARG A 265 -22.39 -10.94 15.92
CA ARG A 265 -21.32 -11.61 15.17
C ARG A 265 -21.75 -12.98 14.69
N PHE A 266 -21.47 -13.29 13.43
CA PHE A 266 -21.60 -14.64 12.88
C PHE A 266 -20.59 -14.89 11.77
N SER A 267 -20.35 -16.17 11.48
CA SER A 267 -19.38 -16.60 10.47
C SER A 267 -19.99 -17.59 9.51
N VAL A 268 -19.58 -17.45 8.25
CA VAL A 268 -19.95 -18.33 7.14
C VAL A 268 -18.70 -18.79 6.44
N MET A 269 -18.59 -20.09 6.21
CA MET A 269 -17.52 -20.68 5.42
C MET A 269 -18.06 -21.19 4.09
N MET A 270 -17.50 -20.67 3.00
CA MET A 270 -17.78 -21.12 1.62
C MET A 270 -16.67 -22.05 1.16
N THR A 271 -17.01 -23.30 0.93
CA THR A 271 -16.05 -24.32 0.51
C THR A 271 -16.40 -24.82 -0.89
N GLY A 272 -15.43 -25.37 -1.59
CA GLY A 272 -15.61 -25.99 -2.91
C GLY A 272 -14.47 -25.66 -3.87
N PRO A 273 -14.37 -26.34 -5.02
CA PRO A 273 -13.27 -26.18 -5.94
C PRO A 273 -13.16 -24.78 -6.53
N THR A 274 -12.05 -24.53 -7.22
CA THR A 274 -11.80 -23.24 -7.87
C THR A 274 -12.79 -23.01 -9.01
N GLY A 275 -13.25 -21.77 -9.19
CA GLY A 275 -14.10 -21.37 -10.33
C GLY A 275 -15.59 -21.67 -10.19
N VAL A 276 -16.07 -22.25 -9.08
CA VAL A 276 -17.51 -22.58 -8.86
C VAL A 276 -18.37 -21.37 -8.46
N GLY A 277 -17.80 -20.17 -8.40
CA GLY A 277 -18.57 -18.94 -8.18
C GLY A 277 -18.58 -18.40 -6.75
N LYS A 278 -17.77 -18.92 -5.81
CA LYS A 278 -17.68 -18.40 -4.44
C LYS A 278 -17.45 -16.89 -4.41
N THR A 279 -16.40 -16.42 -5.10
CA THR A 279 -16.02 -14.99 -5.16
C THR A 279 -17.11 -14.15 -5.84
N LEU A 280 -17.80 -14.67 -6.84
CA LEU A 280 -18.92 -13.98 -7.50
C LEU A 280 -20.08 -13.74 -6.52
N HIS A 281 -20.42 -14.73 -5.69
CA HIS A 281 -21.46 -14.61 -4.68
C HIS A 281 -21.08 -13.62 -3.56
N ILE A 282 -19.79 -13.59 -3.19
CA ILE A 282 -19.28 -12.59 -2.24
C ILE A 282 -19.41 -11.18 -2.84
N LYS A 283 -18.96 -10.97 -4.06
CA LYS A 283 -19.08 -9.66 -4.75
C LYS A 283 -20.53 -9.21 -4.89
N ALA A 284 -21.44 -10.12 -5.24
CA ALA A 284 -22.88 -9.83 -5.30
C ALA A 284 -23.46 -9.45 -3.93
N PHE A 285 -23.05 -10.16 -2.87
CA PHE A 285 -23.43 -9.83 -1.51
C PHE A 285 -22.90 -8.45 -1.09
N LEU A 286 -21.65 -8.12 -1.40
CA LEU A 286 -21.07 -6.81 -1.08
C LEU A 286 -21.79 -5.66 -1.82
N CYS A 287 -22.23 -5.89 -3.05
CA CYS A 287 -23.04 -4.94 -3.80
C CYS A 287 -24.39 -4.65 -3.10
N GLU A 288 -25.08 -5.70 -2.65
CA GLU A 288 -26.30 -5.57 -1.88
C GLU A 288 -26.06 -4.94 -0.50
N PHE A 289 -24.96 -5.29 0.16
CA PHE A 289 -24.57 -4.71 1.44
C PHE A 289 -24.36 -3.19 1.32
N ARG A 290 -23.64 -2.72 0.29
CA ARG A 290 -23.48 -1.30 0.01
C ARG A 290 -24.83 -0.61 -0.18
N ARG A 291 -25.73 -1.17 -1.00
CA ARG A 291 -27.10 -0.63 -1.21
C ARG A 291 -27.91 -0.55 0.09
N MET A 292 -27.75 -1.54 0.97
CA MET A 292 -28.40 -1.51 2.29
C MET A 292 -27.84 -0.41 3.19
N LEU A 293 -26.51 -0.21 3.20
CA LEU A 293 -25.88 0.87 3.96
C LEU A 293 -26.31 2.23 3.44
N GLU A 294 -26.29 2.47 2.13
CA GLU A 294 -26.75 3.70 1.49
C GLU A 294 -28.21 4.00 1.84
N LYS A 295 -29.06 2.97 1.79
CA LYS A 295 -30.48 3.11 2.17
C LYS A 295 -30.67 3.44 3.67
N ARG A 296 -29.87 2.83 4.55
CA ARG A 296 -29.99 3.02 6.01
C ARG A 296 -29.45 4.36 6.47
N THR A 297 -28.39 4.84 5.87
CA THR A 297 -27.70 6.06 6.26
C THR A 297 -28.11 7.30 5.45
N GLY A 298 -28.69 7.11 4.27
CA GLY A 298 -28.96 8.19 3.31
C GLY A 298 -27.71 8.80 2.68
N ARG A 299 -26.53 8.14 2.82
CA ARG A 299 -25.23 8.62 2.34
C ARG A 299 -24.65 7.67 1.31
N THR A 300 -24.04 8.22 0.26
CA THR A 300 -23.30 7.47 -0.79
C THR A 300 -21.78 7.59 -0.64
N ASP A 301 -21.33 8.50 0.22
CA ASP A 301 -19.92 8.84 0.49
C ASP A 301 -19.33 8.07 1.68
N LEU A 302 -20.00 7.01 2.11
CA LEU A 302 -19.49 6.16 3.19
C LEU A 302 -18.21 5.46 2.73
N GLY A 303 -17.18 5.51 3.58
CA GLY A 303 -15.98 4.70 3.40
C GLY A 303 -16.30 3.20 3.37
N SER A 304 -15.37 2.41 2.87
CA SER A 304 -15.53 0.95 2.84
C SER A 304 -15.67 0.40 4.26
N ARG A 305 -16.68 -0.45 4.48
CA ARG A 305 -16.87 -1.21 5.70
C ARG A 305 -16.61 -2.70 5.46
N VAL A 306 -15.65 -2.97 4.58
CA VAL A 306 -15.24 -4.31 4.19
C VAL A 306 -13.75 -4.45 4.48
N ILE A 307 -13.39 -5.50 5.19
CA ILE A 307 -12.00 -5.94 5.37
C ILE A 307 -11.82 -7.21 4.55
N ARG A 308 -10.82 -7.21 3.64
CA ARG A 308 -10.52 -8.39 2.83
C ARG A 308 -9.05 -8.75 2.96
N VAL A 309 -8.78 -9.99 3.31
CA VAL A 309 -7.43 -10.49 3.51
C VAL A 309 -7.31 -11.90 2.92
N LYS A 310 -6.26 -12.13 2.14
CA LYS A 310 -5.81 -13.49 1.84
C LYS A 310 -5.00 -13.99 3.03
N THR A 311 -5.34 -15.16 3.52
CA THR A 311 -4.64 -15.72 4.69
C THR A 311 -3.17 -16.04 4.41
N SER A 312 -2.82 -16.28 3.13
CA SER A 312 -1.41 -16.39 2.70
C SER A 312 -0.60 -15.13 2.97
N ASP A 313 -1.21 -13.95 2.87
CA ASP A 313 -0.54 -12.65 3.03
C ASP A 313 -0.25 -12.32 4.50
N LEU A 314 -0.96 -12.99 5.43
CA LEU A 314 -0.68 -12.91 6.87
C LEU A 314 0.53 -13.76 7.28
N LEU A 315 0.94 -14.68 6.41
CA LEU A 315 2.05 -15.61 6.66
C LEU A 315 3.35 -15.00 6.13
N SER A 316 4.10 -14.31 6.97
CA SER A 316 5.41 -13.77 6.62
C SER A 316 6.53 -14.78 6.88
N GLU A 317 7.56 -14.79 6.05
CA GLU A 317 8.78 -15.59 6.26
C GLU A 317 9.59 -15.14 7.50
N TYR A 318 9.32 -13.94 8.03
CA TYR A 318 10.04 -13.40 9.19
C TYR A 318 9.31 -13.71 10.50
N LEU A 319 10.02 -14.37 11.43
CA LEU A 319 9.58 -14.65 12.79
C LEU A 319 9.05 -13.40 13.52
N GLY A 320 7.84 -13.47 14.06
CA GLY A 320 7.21 -12.40 14.84
C GLY A 320 6.46 -11.32 14.03
N ARG A 321 6.54 -11.31 12.70
CA ARG A 321 5.78 -10.39 11.86
C ARG A 321 4.34 -10.83 11.65
N SER A 322 4.14 -12.14 11.50
CA SER A 322 2.80 -12.71 11.26
C SER A 322 1.87 -12.54 12.45
N ASP A 323 2.38 -12.70 13.70
CA ASP A 323 1.56 -12.48 14.91
C ASP A 323 1.07 -11.04 14.98
N LYS A 324 1.98 -10.08 14.72
CA LYS A 324 1.63 -8.64 14.69
C LYS A 324 0.61 -8.31 13.61
N GLN A 325 0.72 -8.90 12.43
CA GLN A 325 -0.24 -8.70 11.35
C GLN A 325 -1.63 -9.22 11.70
N ILE A 326 -1.70 -10.34 12.44
CA ILE A 326 -2.97 -10.86 12.95
C ILE A 326 -3.54 -9.91 14.01
N ASP A 327 -2.71 -9.44 14.94
CA ASP A 327 -3.14 -8.48 15.96
C ASP A 327 -3.66 -7.18 15.31
N GLU A 328 -2.91 -6.61 14.37
CA GLU A 328 -3.32 -5.42 13.61
C GLU A 328 -4.64 -5.65 12.85
N LEU A 329 -4.82 -6.84 12.24
CA LEU A 329 -6.05 -7.19 11.55
C LEU A 329 -7.27 -7.19 12.52
N PHE A 330 -7.12 -7.82 13.67
CA PHE A 330 -8.21 -7.86 14.65
C PHE A 330 -8.46 -6.51 15.31
N ASP A 331 -7.44 -5.69 15.50
CA ASP A 331 -7.56 -4.32 15.97
C ASP A 331 -8.32 -3.45 14.95
N ASP A 332 -8.02 -3.56 13.66
CA ASP A 332 -8.79 -2.91 12.57
C ASP A 332 -10.25 -3.37 12.57
N ILE A 333 -10.49 -4.67 12.68
CA ILE A 333 -11.84 -5.24 12.75
C ILE A 333 -12.63 -4.63 13.93
N HIS A 334 -12.01 -4.59 15.11
CA HIS A 334 -12.64 -4.07 16.32
C HIS A 334 -12.95 -2.58 16.20
N GLN A 335 -11.97 -1.78 15.79
CA GLN A 335 -12.11 -0.32 15.66
C GLN A 335 -13.18 0.04 14.63
N LEU A 336 -13.14 -0.58 13.44
CA LEU A 336 -14.12 -0.33 12.37
C LEU A 336 -15.52 -0.76 12.77
N ALA A 337 -15.67 -1.89 13.48
CA ALA A 337 -16.98 -2.38 13.93
C ALA A 337 -17.58 -1.55 15.07
N ALA A 338 -16.73 -1.00 15.95
CA ALA A 338 -17.14 -0.14 17.06
C ALA A 338 -17.44 1.30 16.62
N GLU A 339 -17.00 1.69 15.44
CA GLU A 339 -17.19 3.03 14.91
C GLU A 339 -18.66 3.36 14.67
N LYS A 340 -19.09 4.53 15.17
CA LYS A 340 -20.41 5.09 14.88
C LYS A 340 -20.31 6.05 13.70
N VAL A 341 -21.20 5.89 12.76
CA VAL A 341 -21.29 6.71 11.53
C VAL A 341 -22.51 7.61 11.62
N GLU A 342 -22.34 8.87 11.30
CA GLU A 342 -23.45 9.83 11.25
C GLU A 342 -24.26 9.62 9.96
N SER A 343 -25.58 9.46 10.10
CA SER A 343 -26.52 9.39 8.97
C SER A 343 -26.77 10.77 8.37
N ALA A 344 -27.39 10.83 7.19
CA ALA A 344 -27.80 12.09 6.57
C ALA A 344 -28.79 12.89 7.43
N GLN A 345 -29.46 12.26 8.41
CA GLN A 345 -30.36 12.88 9.36
C GLN A 345 -29.67 13.31 10.68
N GLY A 346 -28.34 13.11 10.81
CA GLY A 346 -27.58 13.46 12.02
C GLY A 346 -27.65 12.41 13.14
N GLU A 347 -28.18 11.20 12.85
CA GLU A 347 -28.23 10.11 13.82
C GLU A 347 -26.91 9.31 13.80
N LEU A 348 -26.34 9.03 14.97
CA LEU A 348 -25.15 8.19 15.09
C LEU A 348 -25.54 6.71 15.10
N LEU A 349 -25.19 6.01 14.02
CA LEU A 349 -25.52 4.61 13.79
C LEU A 349 -24.28 3.72 13.98
N GLY A 350 -24.42 2.62 14.72
CA GLY A 350 -23.49 1.51 14.69
C GLY A 350 -23.78 0.64 13.46
N LEU A 351 -22.87 0.65 12.49
CA LEU A 351 -23.06 -0.08 11.24
C LEU A 351 -22.26 -1.39 11.24
N PRO A 352 -22.81 -2.46 10.65
CA PRO A 352 -22.09 -3.72 10.51
C PRO A 352 -20.88 -3.58 9.56
N ILE A 353 -19.93 -4.48 9.76
CA ILE A 353 -18.79 -4.68 8.88
C ILE A 353 -18.80 -6.08 8.29
N VAL A 354 -18.17 -6.23 7.13
CA VAL A 354 -17.94 -7.53 6.50
C VAL A 354 -16.45 -7.82 6.50
N VAL A 355 -16.04 -8.96 7.03
CA VAL A 355 -14.68 -9.44 7.04
C VAL A 355 -14.57 -10.66 6.13
N ILE A 356 -13.69 -10.63 5.15
CA ILE A 356 -13.49 -11.71 4.18
C ILE A 356 -12.08 -12.27 4.37
N LEU A 357 -12.02 -13.56 4.73
CA LEU A 357 -10.77 -14.32 4.82
C LEU A 357 -10.72 -15.31 3.66
N GLU A 358 -9.84 -15.06 2.70
CA GLU A 358 -9.69 -15.92 1.53
C GLU A 358 -8.57 -16.95 1.75
N GLU A 359 -8.74 -18.15 1.16
CA GLU A 359 -7.74 -19.22 1.15
C GLU A 359 -7.33 -19.69 2.56
N VAL A 360 -8.32 -19.95 3.41
CA VAL A 360 -8.10 -20.35 4.83
C VAL A 360 -7.26 -21.61 4.96
N GLU A 361 -7.21 -22.46 3.94
CA GLU A 361 -6.34 -23.64 3.86
C GLU A 361 -4.85 -23.31 4.01
N ALA A 362 -4.43 -22.07 3.73
CA ALA A 362 -3.06 -21.63 3.94
C ALA A 362 -2.63 -21.75 5.40
N LEU A 363 -3.58 -21.61 6.34
CA LEU A 363 -3.34 -21.73 7.78
C LEU A 363 -3.14 -23.19 8.28
N GLY A 364 -3.22 -24.18 7.43
CA GLY A 364 -3.13 -25.59 7.86
C GLY A 364 -1.97 -26.41 7.29
N ARG A 365 -1.34 -25.96 6.24
CA ARG A 365 -0.54 -26.78 5.32
C ARG A 365 0.81 -27.31 5.84
N ARG A 366 1.30 -26.95 7.04
CA ARG A 366 2.72 -27.24 7.39
C ARG A 366 2.96 -27.91 8.74
N ARG A 367 2.04 -28.76 9.21
CA ARG A 367 2.36 -29.65 10.32
C ARG A 367 3.41 -30.68 9.87
N GLY A 368 4.67 -30.48 10.28
CA GLY A 368 5.74 -31.43 10.01
C GLY A 368 6.95 -30.91 9.24
N ALA A 369 6.97 -29.63 8.82
CA ALA A 369 8.19 -28.96 8.35
C ALA A 369 8.98 -28.37 9.52
N HIS A 370 10.26 -28.06 9.33
CA HIS A 370 11.12 -27.45 10.37
C HIS A 370 10.55 -26.15 10.99
N ASP A 371 9.54 -25.55 10.36
CA ASP A 371 8.87 -24.31 10.78
C ASP A 371 7.54 -24.53 11.53
N GLY A 372 7.22 -25.76 11.95
CA GLY A 372 5.94 -26.13 12.61
C GLY A 372 5.60 -25.26 13.83
N ALA A 373 6.58 -24.90 14.64
CA ALA A 373 6.38 -24.08 15.85
C ALA A 373 5.91 -22.66 15.55
N VAL A 374 6.28 -22.07 14.40
CA VAL A 374 5.84 -20.74 13.97
C VAL A 374 4.37 -20.78 13.55
N TYR A 375 4.00 -21.79 12.77
CA TYR A 375 2.60 -21.98 12.35
C TYR A 375 1.66 -22.28 13.51
N ASP A 376 2.09 -23.12 14.46
CA ASP A 376 1.30 -23.43 15.66
C ASP A 376 1.04 -22.17 16.50
N ARG A 377 2.02 -21.26 16.54
CA ARG A 377 1.88 -19.96 17.23
C ARG A 377 0.91 -19.04 16.49
N ILE A 378 1.05 -18.88 15.18
CA ILE A 378 0.15 -18.07 14.33
C ILE A 378 -1.30 -18.56 14.46
N ILE A 379 -1.50 -19.88 14.35
CA ILE A 379 -2.80 -20.50 14.56
C ILE A 379 -3.30 -20.22 15.98
N GLY A 380 -2.44 -20.33 16.99
CA GLY A 380 -2.75 -20.03 18.38
C GLY A 380 -3.22 -18.60 18.58
N THR A 381 -2.50 -17.61 18.04
CA THR A 381 -2.86 -16.18 18.08
C THR A 381 -4.22 -15.95 17.41
N MET A 382 -4.42 -16.51 16.20
CA MET A 382 -5.68 -16.37 15.49
C MET A 382 -6.86 -16.99 16.24
N LEU A 383 -6.67 -18.18 16.82
CA LEU A 383 -7.69 -18.85 17.64
C LEU A 383 -8.01 -18.04 18.89
N GLN A 384 -6.98 -17.49 19.55
CA GLN A 384 -7.17 -16.63 20.72
C GLN A 384 -7.99 -15.40 20.36
N ARG A 385 -7.64 -14.68 19.30
CA ARG A 385 -8.38 -13.50 18.85
C ARG A 385 -9.81 -13.83 18.40
N LEU A 386 -10.02 -14.97 17.77
CA LEU A 386 -11.36 -15.42 17.39
C LEU A 386 -12.24 -15.77 18.60
N ASP A 387 -11.65 -16.24 19.70
CA ASP A 387 -12.37 -16.66 20.92
C ASP A 387 -12.35 -15.59 22.03
N ASP A 388 -11.59 -14.51 21.86
CA ASP A 388 -11.32 -13.55 22.94
C ASP A 388 -12.62 -12.93 23.48
N PRO A 389 -12.97 -13.19 24.76
CA PRO A 389 -14.12 -12.57 25.40
C PRO A 389 -13.85 -11.09 25.78
N ILE A 390 -12.57 -10.67 25.83
CA ILE A 390 -12.17 -9.34 26.27
C ILE A 390 -12.41 -8.31 25.16
N ASP A 391 -12.13 -8.66 23.91
CA ASP A 391 -12.35 -7.79 22.75
C ASP A 391 -13.83 -7.59 22.41
N ASP A 392 -14.72 -8.29 23.12
CA ASP A 392 -16.19 -8.21 22.96
C ASP A 392 -16.68 -8.29 21.51
N LEU A 393 -15.83 -8.90 20.63
CA LEU A 393 -16.15 -9.08 19.21
C LEU A 393 -17.48 -9.81 18.99
N GLY A 394 -17.89 -10.60 19.99
CA GLY A 394 -19.18 -11.29 19.98
C GLY A 394 -20.40 -10.36 20.01
N ARG A 395 -20.25 -9.13 20.51
CA ARG A 395 -21.31 -8.10 20.60
C ARG A 395 -21.27 -7.10 19.47
N LEU A 396 -20.17 -7.06 18.70
CA LEU A 396 -20.05 -6.17 17.56
C LEU A 396 -20.74 -6.76 16.32
N PRO A 397 -21.34 -5.93 15.46
CA PRO A 397 -22.06 -6.37 14.28
C PRO A 397 -21.07 -6.75 13.17
N ILE A 398 -20.50 -7.94 13.25
CA ILE A 398 -19.47 -8.45 12.33
C ILE A 398 -19.99 -9.64 11.56
N MET A 399 -19.93 -9.57 10.23
CA MET A 399 -20.14 -10.70 9.34
C MET A 399 -18.81 -11.21 8.82
N LEU A 400 -18.40 -12.39 9.26
CA LEU A 400 -17.16 -13.04 8.84
C LEU A 400 -17.45 -14.05 7.74
N ILE A 401 -16.89 -13.86 6.56
CA ILE A 401 -17.01 -14.76 5.42
C ILE A 401 -15.62 -15.34 5.16
N SER A 402 -15.48 -16.64 5.23
CA SER A 402 -14.24 -17.34 4.91
C SER A 402 -14.41 -18.20 3.67
N THR A 403 -13.35 -18.32 2.84
CA THR A 403 -13.35 -19.18 1.67
C THR A 403 -12.23 -20.20 1.73
N SER A 404 -12.51 -21.41 1.24
CA SER A 404 -11.50 -22.44 1.05
C SER A 404 -11.79 -23.28 -0.19
N ASN A 405 -10.73 -23.59 -0.92
CA ASN A 405 -10.78 -24.58 -2.01
C ASN A 405 -10.47 -26.00 -1.49
N ARG A 406 -9.71 -26.08 -0.40
CA ARG A 406 -9.25 -27.33 0.22
C ARG A 406 -9.45 -27.28 1.74
N PRO A 407 -10.71 -27.36 2.21
CA PRO A 407 -11.01 -27.33 3.65
C PRO A 407 -10.34 -28.47 4.43
N ASP A 408 -10.03 -29.58 3.76
CA ASP A 408 -9.29 -30.73 4.29
C ASP A 408 -7.87 -30.39 4.74
N LEU A 409 -7.29 -29.32 4.23
CA LEU A 409 -5.93 -28.86 4.55
C LEU A 409 -5.88 -27.84 5.69
N ALA A 410 -7.00 -27.20 6.01
CA ALA A 410 -7.06 -26.19 7.05
C ALA A 410 -7.11 -26.82 8.46
N ASP A 411 -6.65 -26.06 9.46
CA ASP A 411 -6.71 -26.51 10.85
C ASP A 411 -8.16 -26.73 11.33
N PRO A 412 -8.51 -27.90 11.91
CA PRO A 412 -9.88 -28.19 12.33
C PRO A 412 -10.43 -27.24 13.39
N ALA A 413 -9.58 -26.66 14.25
CA ALA A 413 -9.99 -25.71 15.25
C ALA A 413 -10.38 -24.36 14.63
N ILE A 414 -9.63 -23.91 13.63
CA ILE A 414 -9.97 -22.72 12.82
C ILE A 414 -11.27 -22.95 12.05
N LEU A 415 -11.39 -24.10 11.36
CA LEU A 415 -12.61 -24.43 10.62
C LEU A 415 -13.86 -24.43 11.50
N ARG A 416 -13.76 -24.86 12.77
CA ARG A 416 -14.87 -24.84 13.72
C ARG A 416 -15.30 -23.41 14.05
N ARG A 417 -14.35 -22.46 14.18
CA ARG A 417 -14.64 -21.08 14.57
C ARG A 417 -15.09 -20.21 13.40
N LEU A 418 -14.51 -20.45 12.22
CA LEU A 418 -14.88 -19.74 11.00
C LEU A 418 -16.14 -20.31 10.33
N GLY A 419 -16.43 -21.59 10.55
CA GLY A 419 -17.49 -22.31 9.87
C GLY A 419 -18.72 -22.57 10.73
N PHE A 420 -19.26 -21.55 11.43
CA PHE A 420 -20.55 -21.68 12.11
C PHE A 420 -21.65 -22.15 11.14
N LEU A 421 -21.67 -21.55 9.94
CA LEU A 421 -22.48 -21.98 8.82
C LEU A 421 -21.54 -22.40 7.69
N ARG A 422 -21.75 -23.59 7.12
CA ARG A 422 -20.95 -24.06 5.98
C ARG A 422 -21.81 -24.11 4.73
N ALA A 423 -21.30 -23.51 3.66
CA ALA A 423 -21.88 -23.48 2.35
C ALA A 423 -20.94 -24.19 1.37
N ASN A 424 -21.32 -25.38 0.95
CA ASN A 424 -20.51 -26.15 0.02
C ASN A 424 -20.96 -25.87 -1.42
N PHE A 425 -20.06 -25.25 -2.20
CA PHE A 425 -20.21 -25.01 -3.63
C PHE A 425 -19.70 -26.22 -4.39
N THR A 426 -20.58 -26.86 -5.12
CA THR A 426 -20.28 -28.01 -5.97
C THR A 426 -20.04 -27.59 -7.40
N ARG A 427 -19.58 -28.51 -8.22
CA ARG A 427 -19.56 -28.35 -9.68
C ARG A 427 -20.95 -28.06 -10.22
N LEU A 428 -20.98 -27.38 -11.37
CA LEU A 428 -22.24 -27.04 -12.02
C LEU A 428 -22.98 -28.30 -12.49
N GLU A 429 -24.26 -28.34 -12.23
CA GLU A 429 -25.18 -29.32 -12.80
C GLU A 429 -25.74 -28.79 -14.13
N SER A 430 -26.50 -29.65 -14.85
CA SER A 430 -27.09 -29.30 -16.14
C SER A 430 -27.97 -28.06 -16.09
N GLU A 431 -28.77 -27.92 -15.03
CA GLU A 431 -29.62 -26.76 -14.80
C GLU A 431 -28.84 -25.49 -14.53
N ASP A 432 -27.71 -25.59 -13.79
CA ASP A 432 -26.85 -24.46 -13.49
C ASP A 432 -26.15 -23.95 -14.76
N LEU A 433 -25.63 -24.87 -15.59
CA LEU A 433 -25.02 -24.52 -16.86
C LEU A 433 -26.05 -23.82 -17.79
N ALA A 434 -27.26 -24.39 -17.93
CA ALA A 434 -28.32 -23.77 -18.71
C ALA A 434 -28.67 -22.37 -18.24
N ALA A 435 -28.79 -22.19 -16.90
CA ALA A 435 -29.07 -20.88 -16.30
C ALA A 435 -27.95 -19.86 -16.53
N ILE A 436 -26.68 -20.26 -16.41
CA ILE A 436 -25.52 -19.38 -16.69
C ILE A 436 -25.48 -19.02 -18.17
N LEU A 437 -25.60 -19.97 -19.06
CA LEU A 437 -25.61 -19.73 -20.53
C LEU A 437 -26.76 -18.80 -20.91
N SER A 438 -27.95 -18.97 -20.31
CA SER A 438 -29.08 -18.08 -20.58
C SER A 438 -28.84 -16.62 -20.15
N LYS A 439 -27.94 -16.35 -19.20
CA LYS A 439 -27.53 -14.99 -18.82
C LYS A 439 -26.40 -14.46 -19.69
N LYS A 440 -25.41 -15.30 -20.02
CA LYS A 440 -24.23 -14.88 -20.78
C LYS A 440 -24.51 -14.72 -22.28
N LEU A 441 -25.31 -15.58 -22.89
CA LEU A 441 -25.76 -15.47 -24.27
C LEU A 441 -26.95 -14.52 -24.34
N LYS A 442 -26.70 -13.25 -24.55
CA LYS A 442 -27.75 -12.22 -24.58
C LYS A 442 -28.65 -12.38 -25.80
N VAL A 443 -29.92 -11.97 -25.65
CA VAL A 443 -30.93 -12.06 -26.74
C VAL A 443 -30.53 -11.21 -27.97
N ASN A 444 -29.80 -10.12 -27.74
CA ASN A 444 -29.37 -9.22 -28.81
C ASN A 444 -28.08 -9.64 -29.53
N TYR A 445 -27.51 -10.79 -29.18
CA TYR A 445 -26.38 -11.33 -29.92
C TYR A 445 -26.83 -11.94 -31.25
N LEU A 446 -25.91 -12.03 -32.20
CA LEU A 446 -26.16 -12.67 -33.48
C LEU A 446 -26.09 -14.17 -33.31
N TYR A 447 -27.13 -14.84 -33.80
CA TYR A 447 -27.25 -16.31 -33.83
C TYR A 447 -27.42 -16.75 -35.27
N SER A 448 -26.58 -17.67 -35.71
CA SER A 448 -26.70 -18.20 -37.08
C SER A 448 -28.02 -18.96 -37.27
N PRO A 449 -28.71 -18.75 -38.39
CA PRO A 449 -29.93 -19.49 -38.70
C PRO A 449 -29.70 -21.02 -38.66
N GLN A 450 -30.66 -21.76 -38.15
CA GLN A 450 -30.63 -23.21 -38.11
C GLN A 450 -31.85 -23.77 -38.85
N ASP A 451 -31.63 -24.75 -39.71
CA ASP A 451 -32.70 -25.36 -40.50
C ASP A 451 -33.83 -25.93 -39.62
N GLY A 452 -35.04 -25.48 -39.87
CA GLY A 452 -36.24 -25.97 -39.17
C GLY A 452 -36.52 -25.30 -37.81
N LEU A 453 -35.75 -24.27 -37.42
CA LEU A 453 -35.98 -23.52 -36.17
C LEU A 453 -36.34 -22.06 -36.45
N ASN A 454 -37.28 -21.55 -35.68
CA ASN A 454 -37.57 -20.12 -35.66
C ASN A 454 -36.49 -19.36 -34.85
N GLU A 455 -36.31 -18.05 -35.10
CA GLU A 455 -35.32 -17.21 -34.40
C GLU A 455 -35.40 -17.33 -32.87
N ASP A 456 -36.62 -17.33 -32.30
CA ASP A 456 -36.83 -17.49 -30.86
C ASP A 456 -36.37 -18.85 -30.30
N GLN A 457 -36.27 -19.88 -31.16
CA GLN A 457 -35.90 -21.24 -30.78
C GLN A 457 -34.40 -21.54 -30.95
N ILE A 458 -33.68 -20.73 -31.73
CA ILE A 458 -32.26 -20.96 -32.03
C ILE A 458 -31.43 -20.88 -30.74
N ARG A 459 -31.58 -19.80 -29.95
CA ARG A 459 -30.84 -19.62 -28.72
C ARG A 459 -31.12 -20.70 -27.66
N PRO A 460 -32.38 -21.08 -27.34
CA PRO A 460 -32.66 -22.19 -26.44
C PRO A 460 -32.06 -23.50 -26.94
N ASN A 461 -32.20 -23.82 -28.24
CA ASN A 461 -31.64 -25.04 -28.82
C ASN A 461 -30.12 -25.10 -28.72
N LEU A 462 -29.43 -23.95 -28.93
CA LEU A 462 -27.99 -23.84 -28.76
C LEU A 462 -27.57 -24.16 -27.31
N ILE A 463 -28.29 -23.60 -26.31
CA ILE A 463 -28.03 -23.88 -24.91
C ILE A 463 -28.22 -25.38 -24.62
N ASP A 464 -29.32 -25.98 -25.07
CA ASP A 464 -29.61 -27.39 -24.84
C ASP A 464 -28.54 -28.29 -25.47
N ARG A 465 -28.05 -27.97 -26.68
CA ARG A 465 -26.98 -28.74 -27.33
C ARG A 465 -25.67 -28.67 -26.56
N VAL A 466 -25.30 -27.52 -26.04
CA VAL A 466 -24.09 -27.36 -25.16
C VAL A 466 -24.26 -28.13 -23.86
N VAL A 467 -25.40 -28.03 -23.20
CA VAL A 467 -25.70 -28.80 -21.97
C VAL A 467 -25.61 -30.31 -22.26
N ASN A 468 -26.22 -30.74 -23.34
CA ASN A 468 -26.17 -32.15 -23.75
C ASN A 468 -24.75 -32.63 -24.05
N TRP A 469 -23.90 -31.77 -24.62
CA TRP A 469 -22.50 -32.13 -24.87
C TRP A 469 -21.71 -32.39 -23.57
N PHE A 470 -22.03 -31.71 -22.48
CA PHE A 470 -21.39 -31.96 -21.18
C PHE A 470 -21.96 -33.15 -20.41
N PHE A 471 -23.27 -33.35 -20.43
CA PHE A 471 -23.99 -34.25 -19.50
C PHE A 471 -24.54 -35.54 -20.13
N ASN A 472 -24.80 -35.57 -21.44
CA ASN A 472 -25.34 -36.78 -22.06
C ASN A 472 -24.27 -37.84 -22.28
N SER A 473 -24.54 -39.00 -21.70
CA SER A 473 -23.68 -40.18 -21.71
C SER A 473 -23.99 -41.16 -22.83
N ASN A 474 -24.62 -40.74 -23.93
CA ASN A 474 -24.95 -41.66 -25.06
C ASN A 474 -23.67 -42.17 -25.74
N GLY A 475 -22.92 -43.03 -25.06
CA GLY A 475 -21.76 -43.78 -25.60
C GLY A 475 -20.49 -42.99 -25.90
N SER A 476 -20.50 -41.64 -25.77
CA SER A 476 -19.44 -40.74 -26.24
C SER A 476 -18.98 -39.73 -25.18
N ASN A 477 -18.93 -40.10 -23.94
CA ASN A 477 -18.28 -39.26 -22.92
C ASN A 477 -16.97 -39.93 -22.45
N PRO A 478 -15.92 -39.91 -23.28
CA PRO A 478 -14.66 -40.55 -22.94
C PRO A 478 -13.99 -39.78 -21.78
N GLY A 479 -13.25 -40.52 -21.00
CA GLY A 479 -12.38 -39.91 -19.98
C GLY A 479 -11.36 -38.97 -20.62
N ILE A 480 -11.11 -37.85 -20.00
CA ILE A 480 -10.14 -36.83 -20.46
C ILE A 480 -8.79 -37.04 -19.78
N VAL A 481 -8.82 -37.20 -18.47
CA VAL A 481 -7.61 -37.47 -17.66
C VAL A 481 -7.87 -38.62 -16.71
N GLU A 482 -6.82 -39.38 -16.45
CA GLU A 482 -6.73 -40.36 -15.38
C GLU A 482 -5.85 -39.78 -14.25
N VAL A 483 -6.42 -39.63 -13.10
CA VAL A 483 -5.69 -39.20 -11.89
C VAL A 483 -5.31 -40.46 -11.12
N VAL A 484 -4.01 -40.68 -10.95
CA VAL A 484 -3.46 -41.79 -10.14
C VAL A 484 -3.13 -41.26 -8.76
N LEU A 485 -3.71 -41.85 -7.73
CA LEU A 485 -3.45 -41.52 -6.35
C LEU A 485 -2.26 -42.34 -5.80
N ARG A 486 -1.65 -41.88 -4.71
CA ARG A 486 -0.49 -42.58 -4.11
C ARG A 486 -0.82 -43.95 -3.54
N ASP A 487 -2.08 -44.22 -3.22
CA ASP A 487 -2.57 -45.53 -2.80
C ASP A 487 -2.72 -46.54 -3.95
N GLY A 488 -2.44 -46.08 -5.19
CA GLY A 488 -2.57 -46.86 -6.42
C GLY A 488 -3.97 -46.83 -7.06
N SER A 489 -4.93 -46.17 -6.45
CA SER A 489 -6.26 -45.99 -7.03
C SER A 489 -6.22 -45.04 -8.24
N ARG A 490 -7.10 -45.29 -9.21
CA ARG A 490 -7.19 -44.53 -10.46
C ARG A 490 -8.58 -43.97 -10.62
N ILE A 491 -8.66 -42.67 -10.91
CA ILE A 491 -9.92 -41.95 -11.08
C ILE A 491 -9.94 -41.33 -12.47
N VAL A 492 -10.89 -41.71 -13.28
CA VAL A 492 -11.08 -41.10 -14.61
C VAL A 492 -12.00 -39.90 -14.50
N LYS A 493 -11.58 -38.78 -15.03
CA LYS A 493 -12.34 -37.55 -15.08
C LYS A 493 -12.85 -37.26 -16.49
N HIS A 494 -14.11 -36.83 -16.56
CA HIS A 494 -14.85 -36.55 -17.76
C HIS A 494 -15.08 -35.06 -17.96
N ARG A 495 -15.63 -34.60 -19.09
CA ARG A 495 -15.88 -33.18 -19.41
C ARG A 495 -16.58 -32.44 -18.29
N ARG A 496 -17.65 -33.01 -17.71
CA ARG A 496 -18.42 -32.41 -16.63
C ARG A 496 -17.58 -32.11 -15.38
N ASP A 497 -16.52 -32.89 -15.16
CA ASP A 497 -15.66 -32.75 -13.99
C ASP A 497 -14.75 -31.51 -14.08
N PHE A 498 -14.64 -30.90 -15.27
CA PHE A 498 -13.93 -29.65 -15.53
C PHE A 498 -14.85 -28.43 -15.48
N LEU A 499 -16.16 -28.66 -15.53
CA LEU A 499 -17.13 -27.59 -15.68
C LEU A 499 -17.15 -26.67 -14.45
N SER A 500 -16.92 -25.39 -14.67
CA SER A 500 -16.98 -24.34 -13.66
C SER A 500 -17.53 -23.05 -14.25
N GLY A 501 -18.02 -22.15 -13.42
CA GLY A 501 -18.51 -20.84 -13.86
C GLY A 501 -17.46 -20.03 -14.61
N ALA A 502 -16.20 -20.11 -14.18
CA ALA A 502 -15.07 -19.46 -14.84
C ALA A 502 -14.81 -20.03 -16.24
N LEU A 503 -14.88 -21.37 -16.40
CA LEU A 503 -14.71 -22.01 -17.68
C LEU A 503 -15.83 -21.60 -18.65
N VAL A 504 -17.07 -21.52 -18.16
CA VAL A 504 -18.22 -21.06 -18.99
C VAL A 504 -18.01 -19.62 -19.45
N GLU A 505 -17.56 -18.74 -18.55
CA GLU A 505 -17.27 -17.34 -18.87
C GLU A 505 -16.20 -17.21 -19.94
N GLN A 506 -15.08 -17.92 -19.79
CA GLN A 506 -13.98 -17.92 -20.74
C GLN A 506 -14.40 -18.46 -22.10
N ALA A 507 -15.14 -19.57 -22.14
CA ALA A 507 -15.59 -20.17 -23.40
C ALA A 507 -16.56 -19.25 -24.17
N VAL A 508 -17.50 -18.61 -23.48
CA VAL A 508 -18.42 -17.64 -24.11
C VAL A 508 -17.68 -16.40 -24.56
N SER A 509 -16.76 -15.86 -23.76
CA SER A 509 -15.96 -14.70 -24.13
C SER A 509 -15.11 -14.96 -25.37
N ASN A 510 -14.41 -16.10 -25.41
CA ASN A 510 -13.62 -16.49 -26.59
C ASN A 510 -14.48 -16.67 -27.85
N SER A 511 -15.72 -17.18 -27.69
CA SER A 511 -16.64 -17.29 -28.85
C SER A 511 -17.10 -15.93 -29.35
N ILE A 512 -17.30 -14.95 -28.45
CA ILE A 512 -17.61 -13.55 -28.80
C ILE A 512 -16.44 -12.95 -29.58
N ASP A 513 -15.20 -13.10 -29.08
CA ASP A 513 -14.01 -12.57 -29.73
C ASP A 513 -13.82 -13.17 -31.14
N GLN A 514 -14.00 -14.49 -31.27
CA GLN A 514 -13.92 -15.16 -32.56
C GLN A 514 -14.97 -14.64 -33.58
N MET A 515 -16.20 -14.36 -33.12
CA MET A 515 -17.20 -13.74 -33.98
C MET A 515 -16.82 -12.31 -34.36
N ALA A 516 -16.32 -11.53 -33.40
CA ALA A 516 -15.89 -10.15 -33.66
C ALA A 516 -14.76 -10.11 -34.71
N PHE A 517 -13.79 -11.03 -34.63
CA PHE A 517 -12.71 -11.17 -35.63
C PHE A 517 -13.23 -11.60 -36.98
N ALA A 518 -14.15 -12.57 -37.02
CA ALA A 518 -14.76 -13.03 -38.28
C ALA A 518 -15.58 -11.90 -38.95
N MET A 519 -16.25 -11.05 -38.18
CA MET A 519 -16.95 -9.88 -38.71
C MET A 519 -16.00 -8.83 -39.28
N GLU A 520 -14.84 -8.60 -38.62
CA GLU A 520 -13.80 -7.69 -39.12
C GLU A 520 -13.24 -8.17 -40.48
N GLU A 521 -12.98 -9.47 -40.59
CA GLU A 521 -12.39 -10.08 -41.80
C GLU A 521 -13.35 -10.15 -42.97
N SER A 522 -14.64 -10.51 -42.73
CA SER A 522 -15.59 -10.78 -43.82
C SER A 522 -16.26 -9.54 -44.38
N GLY A 523 -16.41 -8.48 -43.61
CA GLY A 523 -17.14 -7.26 -43.98
C GLY A 523 -18.64 -7.45 -44.24
N ASP A 524 -19.21 -8.66 -44.08
CA ASP A 524 -20.64 -8.99 -44.23
C ASP A 524 -21.14 -9.71 -42.97
N ASP A 525 -22.14 -9.16 -42.31
CA ASP A 525 -22.65 -9.64 -41.03
C ASP A 525 -23.70 -10.76 -41.14
N ARG A 526 -24.12 -11.11 -42.36
CA ARG A 526 -25.33 -11.93 -42.58
C ARG A 526 -25.23 -13.40 -42.19
N ASP A 527 -24.02 -13.96 -42.21
CA ASP A 527 -23.78 -15.37 -41.90
C ASP A 527 -22.97 -15.60 -40.61
N ILE A 528 -22.64 -14.53 -39.90
CA ILE A 528 -21.81 -14.57 -38.68
C ILE A 528 -22.71 -14.52 -37.45
N GLY A 529 -22.66 -15.60 -36.66
CA GLY A 529 -23.41 -15.70 -35.42
C GLY A 529 -23.03 -16.94 -34.61
N PHE A 530 -23.54 -17.02 -33.39
CA PHE A 530 -23.35 -18.22 -32.57
C PHE A 530 -23.93 -19.44 -33.20
N THR A 531 -23.12 -20.48 -33.36
CA THR A 531 -23.55 -21.83 -33.67
C THR A 531 -23.28 -22.75 -32.48
N PRO A 532 -24.04 -23.84 -32.33
CA PRO A 532 -23.74 -24.85 -31.31
C PRO A 532 -22.33 -25.42 -31.45
N GLU A 533 -21.87 -25.62 -32.68
CA GLU A 533 -20.57 -26.19 -33.02
C GLU A 533 -19.43 -25.23 -32.59
N SER A 534 -19.52 -23.94 -32.91
CA SER A 534 -18.51 -22.93 -32.53
C SER A 534 -18.40 -22.79 -31.02
N LEU A 535 -19.51 -22.76 -30.31
CA LEU A 535 -19.53 -22.66 -28.87
C LEU A 535 -19.01 -23.95 -28.20
N ILE A 536 -19.39 -25.12 -28.66
CA ILE A 536 -18.86 -26.41 -28.18
C ILE A 536 -17.36 -26.52 -28.43
N GLU A 537 -16.85 -26.03 -29.57
CA GLU A 537 -15.42 -26.01 -29.86
C GLU A 537 -14.66 -25.08 -28.89
N SER A 538 -15.23 -23.92 -28.58
CA SER A 538 -14.68 -23.04 -27.58
C SER A 538 -14.62 -23.70 -26.19
N PHE A 539 -15.66 -24.40 -25.78
CA PHE A 539 -15.67 -25.19 -24.56
C PHE A 539 -14.62 -26.30 -24.58
N ARG A 540 -14.50 -27.01 -25.72
CA ARG A 540 -13.51 -28.08 -25.89
C ARG A 540 -12.10 -27.55 -25.67
N ARG A 541 -11.75 -26.42 -26.31
CA ARG A 541 -10.43 -25.77 -26.15
C ARG A 541 -10.15 -25.41 -24.69
N GLN A 542 -11.14 -24.88 -23.95
CA GLN A 542 -10.96 -24.52 -22.53
C GLN A 542 -10.75 -25.77 -21.65
N VAL A 543 -11.50 -26.85 -21.91
CA VAL A 543 -11.32 -28.11 -21.17
C VAL A 543 -9.95 -28.71 -21.45
N ASP A 544 -9.49 -28.64 -22.70
CA ASP A 544 -8.17 -29.13 -23.10
C ASP A 544 -7.04 -28.33 -22.43
N ASN A 545 -7.12 -27.02 -22.52
CA ASN A 545 -6.13 -26.14 -21.88
C ASN A 545 -6.03 -26.41 -20.35
N LEU A 546 -7.18 -26.60 -19.69
CA LEU A 546 -7.20 -26.93 -18.27
C LEU A 546 -6.61 -28.33 -18.04
N ALA A 547 -6.98 -29.34 -18.86
CA ALA A 547 -6.43 -30.68 -18.74
C ALA A 547 -4.91 -30.74 -19.00
N GLU A 548 -4.39 -29.87 -19.90
CA GLU A 548 -2.95 -29.72 -20.15
C GLU A 548 -2.20 -29.10 -18.97
N SER A 549 -2.83 -28.18 -18.27
CA SER A 549 -2.24 -27.49 -17.11
C SER A 549 -2.24 -28.31 -15.83
N LEU A 550 -2.95 -29.45 -15.80
CA LEU A 550 -3.03 -30.31 -14.61
C LEU A 550 -1.72 -31.04 -14.32
N THR A 551 -1.31 -30.94 -13.08
CA THR A 551 -0.15 -31.63 -12.51
C THR A 551 -0.54 -32.39 -11.25
N ALA A 552 0.34 -33.23 -10.72
CA ALA A 552 0.12 -33.89 -9.42
C ALA A 552 -0.09 -32.89 -8.27
N TRP A 553 0.40 -31.65 -8.40
CA TRP A 553 0.33 -30.64 -7.35
C TRP A 553 -0.98 -29.85 -7.36
N ASN A 554 -1.52 -29.53 -8.55
CA ASN A 554 -2.69 -28.67 -8.68
C ASN A 554 -3.99 -29.43 -9.00
N ALA A 555 -3.93 -30.72 -9.32
CA ALA A 555 -5.11 -31.50 -9.71
C ALA A 555 -6.23 -31.45 -8.66
N ALA A 556 -5.88 -31.46 -7.38
CA ALA A 556 -6.85 -31.43 -6.30
C ALA A 556 -7.52 -30.05 -6.10
N ASP A 557 -6.94 -28.97 -6.64
CA ASP A 557 -7.54 -27.63 -6.62
C ASP A 557 -8.56 -27.45 -7.75
N HIS A 558 -8.37 -28.20 -8.86
CA HIS A 558 -9.17 -28.11 -10.07
C HIS A 558 -10.16 -29.25 -10.27
N LEU A 559 -9.96 -30.39 -9.64
CA LEU A 559 -10.79 -31.56 -9.77
C LEU A 559 -11.33 -32.01 -8.41
N ASP A 560 -12.56 -32.51 -8.38
CA ASP A 560 -13.11 -33.09 -7.17
C ASP A 560 -12.48 -34.47 -6.96
N LEU A 561 -11.55 -34.52 -6.01
CA LEU A 561 -10.87 -35.75 -5.57
C LEU A 561 -11.33 -36.09 -4.15
N PRO A 562 -11.21 -37.37 -3.72
CA PRO A 562 -11.50 -37.76 -2.34
C PRO A 562 -10.69 -36.93 -1.35
N GLU A 563 -11.30 -36.60 -0.20
CA GLU A 563 -10.63 -35.85 0.86
C GLU A 563 -9.31 -36.55 1.29
N HIS A 564 -8.29 -35.75 1.58
CA HIS A 564 -6.95 -36.22 1.97
C HIS A 564 -6.22 -37.07 0.93
N SER A 565 -6.72 -37.19 -0.32
CA SER A 565 -6.03 -37.94 -1.37
C SER A 565 -4.75 -37.21 -1.81
N LEU A 566 -3.64 -37.97 -1.95
CA LEU A 566 -2.41 -37.48 -2.52
C LEU A 566 -2.29 -37.98 -3.97
N VAL A 567 -2.21 -37.05 -4.91
CA VAL A 567 -2.03 -37.36 -6.31
C VAL A 567 -0.59 -37.78 -6.59
N ALA A 568 -0.40 -38.92 -7.25
CA ALA A 568 0.89 -39.39 -7.71
C ALA A 568 1.20 -38.89 -9.12
N SER A 569 0.24 -39.00 -10.05
CA SER A 569 0.38 -38.51 -11.42
C SER A 569 -0.99 -38.18 -12.03
N VAL A 570 -0.98 -37.34 -13.06
CA VAL A 570 -2.14 -37.06 -13.91
C VAL A 570 -1.76 -37.44 -15.34
N ASN A 571 -2.51 -38.36 -15.92
CA ASN A 571 -2.25 -38.88 -17.26
C ASN A 571 -3.38 -38.45 -18.20
N ARG A 572 -3.05 -37.89 -19.36
CA ARG A 572 -4.04 -37.67 -20.41
C ARG A 572 -4.42 -38.99 -21.06
N LEU A 573 -5.72 -39.17 -21.29
CA LEU A 573 -6.21 -40.36 -21.95
C LEU A 573 -6.21 -40.11 -23.47
N PRO A 574 -5.55 -40.96 -24.28
CA PRO A 574 -5.58 -40.86 -25.74
C PRO A 574 -6.99 -41.21 -26.27
N GLY A 575 -7.61 -40.38 -27.06
CA GLY A 575 -8.84 -40.72 -27.71
C GLY A 575 -9.77 -39.63 -28.21
N LEU A 576 -9.51 -38.34 -27.92
CA LEU A 576 -10.45 -37.29 -28.31
C LEU A 576 -9.88 -36.15 -29.16
N TYR A 577 -8.59 -36.05 -29.30
CA TYR A 577 -7.99 -34.89 -29.92
C TYR A 577 -6.94 -35.25 -30.96
N SER A 578 -7.43 -35.72 -32.12
CA SER A 578 -6.72 -35.41 -33.36
C SER A 578 -6.93 -33.90 -33.58
N ARG A 579 -5.90 -33.10 -33.40
CA ARG A 579 -5.89 -31.70 -33.86
C ARG A 579 -6.33 -31.74 -35.35
N PRO A 580 -7.35 -31.00 -35.77
CA PRO A 580 -7.55 -30.79 -37.18
C PRO A 580 -6.26 -30.14 -37.72
N GLU A 581 -5.62 -30.75 -38.70
CA GLU A 581 -4.41 -30.26 -39.37
C GLU A 581 -4.58 -28.83 -39.94
N ALA A 582 -5.83 -28.35 -40.06
CA ALA A 582 -6.18 -27.01 -40.50
C ALA A 582 -5.71 -25.86 -39.57
N LEU A 583 -5.45 -26.11 -38.28
CA LEU A 583 -5.00 -25.05 -37.35
C LEU A 583 -3.49 -24.79 -37.34
N LEU A 584 -2.70 -25.64 -38.00
CA LEU A 584 -1.27 -25.38 -38.23
C LEU A 584 -1.02 -24.40 -39.40
N ALA A 585 -2.03 -24.13 -40.21
CA ALA A 585 -1.94 -23.17 -41.33
C ALA A 585 -2.17 -21.70 -40.89
N GLU A 586 -2.89 -21.46 -39.78
CA GLU A 586 -3.19 -20.10 -39.29
C GLU A 586 -2.14 -19.50 -38.35
N SER A 587 -1.12 -20.24 -37.93
CA SER A 587 -0.03 -19.74 -37.11
C SER A 587 1.20 -19.27 -37.91
N GLN A 588 1.10 -19.10 -39.23
CA GLN A 588 2.11 -18.35 -39.97
C GLN A 588 1.88 -16.84 -39.78
N TRP A 589 2.39 -16.32 -38.72
CA TRP A 589 2.70 -14.90 -38.64
C TRP A 589 3.58 -14.58 -39.84
N PRO A 590 3.29 -13.52 -40.62
CA PRO A 590 4.18 -13.13 -41.69
C PRO A 590 5.55 -12.84 -41.11
N GLU A 591 6.57 -13.59 -41.54
CA GLU A 591 7.97 -13.25 -41.32
C GLU A 591 8.25 -11.94 -42.03
N GLN A 592 7.96 -10.82 -41.38
CA GLN A 592 8.46 -9.54 -41.80
C GLN A 592 9.52 -9.09 -40.80
N GLU A 593 10.70 -8.80 -41.37
CA GLU A 593 11.83 -8.08 -40.78
C GLU A 593 12.86 -8.84 -39.93
N GLN A 594 13.55 -9.80 -40.54
CA GLN A 594 14.93 -10.11 -40.17
C GLN A 594 15.92 -9.96 -41.35
N LYS A 595 15.74 -8.99 -42.24
CA LYS A 595 16.68 -8.72 -43.35
C LYS A 595 17.40 -7.39 -43.27
N THR A 596 17.38 -6.66 -42.15
CA THR A 596 18.07 -5.37 -42.08
C THR A 596 19.29 -5.32 -41.17
N ASP A 597 19.62 -6.38 -40.43
CA ASP A 597 20.78 -6.36 -39.51
C ASP A 597 22.05 -7.12 -39.97
N GLN A 598 22.06 -7.67 -41.20
CA GLN A 598 23.28 -8.30 -41.73
C GLN A 598 24.14 -7.42 -42.64
N LYS A 599 23.67 -6.20 -42.98
CA LYS A 599 24.50 -5.25 -43.79
C LYS A 599 25.33 -4.26 -43.00
N THR A 600 25.17 -4.20 -41.69
CA THR A 600 25.90 -3.25 -40.83
C THR A 600 27.09 -3.88 -40.08
N LYS A 601 27.36 -5.16 -40.28
CA LYS A 601 28.52 -5.85 -39.65
C LYS A 601 29.69 -6.12 -40.56
N GLU A 602 29.60 -5.78 -41.84
CA GLU A 602 30.76 -5.93 -42.80
C GLU A 602 31.51 -4.64 -43.13
N GLU A 603 31.06 -3.47 -42.60
CA GLU A 603 31.76 -2.18 -42.84
C GLU A 603 32.60 -1.65 -41.64
N VAL A 604 32.90 -2.48 -40.65
CA VAL A 604 33.80 -2.07 -39.53
C VAL A 604 35.07 -2.92 -39.43
N HIS A 605 35.46 -3.59 -40.51
CA HIS A 605 36.78 -4.21 -40.63
C HIS A 605 37.34 -3.99 -42.07
N GLU A 606 37.67 -2.72 -42.37
CA GLU A 606 38.78 -2.31 -43.25
C GLU A 606 39.41 -1.01 -42.74
#